data_01c0cc69f2a6e3128e7f463971e85d93
#
_entry.id   01c0cc69f2a6e3128e7f463971e85d93
#
_cell.length_a   1.000
_cell.length_b   1.000
_cell.length_c   1.000
_cell.angle_alpha   90.00
_cell.angle_beta   90.00
_cell.angle_gamma   90.00
#
_symmetry.space_group_name_H-M   'P 1'
#
loop_
_entity.id
_entity.type
_entity.pdbx_description
1 polymer ?
#
loop_
_entity_poly.entity_id
_entity_poly.type
_entity_poly.pdbx_seq_one_letter_code
_entity_poly.pdbx_strand_id
1 'polypeptide(L)'
;TTMGWRFINPKLKELYGVDTMPQTAENVAEQFNVNRADQDQFALVSQQRTASAQAKGFFSKEIVAVEIPQRKGEAVVIDTDEHPRVSTTLEGLSKLKPVVKADGTVTAGNASGINDGAAALLIAYCSLNSYSNILL
;
A
#
# COMPACT_ATOMS: atom_id res chain seq x y z
N THR A 1 -5.47 13.96 -6.86
CA THR A 1 -4.65 13.26 -5.86
C THR A 1 -3.37 14.03 -5.63
N THR A 2 -3.07 14.38 -4.39
CA THR A 2 -1.83 15.06 -4.01
C THR A 2 -0.89 14.05 -3.37
N MET A 3 0.27 13.84 -3.97
CA MET A 3 1.38 13.16 -3.29
C MET A 3 2.01 14.12 -2.29
N GLY A 4 2.22 13.65 -1.07
CA GLY A 4 2.84 14.42 -0.01
C GLY A 4 1.87 15.17 0.91
N TRP A 5 2.44 15.98 1.78
CA TRP A 5 1.72 16.70 2.82
C TRP A 5 0.98 17.92 2.25
N ARG A 6 -0.33 18.00 2.48
CA ARG A 6 -1.12 19.18 2.08
C ARG A 6 -0.93 20.34 3.07
N PHE A 7 -0.86 20.05 4.35
CA PHE A 7 -0.64 21.03 5.42
C PHE A 7 0.61 20.63 6.22
N ILE A 8 1.66 21.40 6.07
CA ILE A 8 2.94 21.11 6.71
C ILE A 8 3.02 21.86 8.05
N ASN A 9 3.11 21.11 9.17
CA ASN A 9 3.45 21.69 10.46
C ASN A 9 4.94 22.02 10.49
N PRO A 10 5.34 23.30 10.76
CA PRO A 10 6.74 23.70 10.76
C PRO A 10 7.64 22.90 11.73
N LYS A 11 7.14 22.59 12.93
CA LYS A 11 7.88 21.77 13.91
C LYS A 11 8.06 20.33 13.45
N LEU A 12 7.05 19.76 12.81
CA LEU A 12 7.13 18.42 12.23
C LEU A 12 8.20 18.37 11.13
N LYS A 13 8.18 19.37 10.24
CA LYS A 13 9.17 19.50 9.16
C LYS A 13 10.59 19.61 9.69
N GLU A 14 10.79 20.41 10.74
CA GLU A 14 12.10 20.61 11.36
C GLU A 14 12.64 19.32 12.00
N LEU A 15 11.79 18.56 12.69
CA LEU A 15 12.20 17.37 13.45
C LEU A 15 12.30 16.10 12.58
N TYR A 16 11.40 15.93 11.60
CA TYR A 16 11.22 14.64 10.89
C TYR A 16 11.23 14.77 9.37
N GLY A 17 11.30 15.98 8.83
CA GLY A 17 11.11 16.19 7.41
C GLY A 17 9.67 16.02 6.96
N VAL A 18 9.45 16.10 5.66
CA VAL A 18 8.12 15.97 5.02
C VAL A 18 8.21 15.21 3.68
N ASP A 19 9.16 14.32 3.57
CA ASP A 19 9.35 13.51 2.37
C ASP A 19 8.12 12.68 2.05
N THR A 20 7.82 12.56 0.78
CA THR A 20 6.80 11.61 0.32
C THR A 20 7.29 10.17 0.50
N MET A 21 6.40 9.20 0.53
CA MET A 21 6.82 7.79 0.65
C MET A 21 7.79 7.34 -0.46
N PRO A 22 7.59 7.70 -1.75
CA PRO A 22 8.61 7.41 -2.77
C PRO A 22 9.96 8.09 -2.50
N GLN A 23 9.98 9.32 -1.98
CA GLN A 23 11.22 10.00 -1.60
C GLN A 23 11.91 9.28 -0.42
N THR A 24 11.15 8.88 0.58
CA THR A 24 11.69 8.08 1.70
C THR A 24 12.27 6.75 1.20
N ALA A 25 11.61 6.07 0.28
CA ALA A 25 12.12 4.84 -0.32
C ALA A 25 13.44 5.07 -1.09
N GLU A 26 13.55 6.18 -1.82
CA GLU A 26 14.79 6.54 -2.53
C GLU A 26 15.93 6.84 -1.54
N ASN A 27 15.64 7.56 -0.44
CA ASN A 27 16.61 7.83 0.62
C ASN A 27 17.12 6.52 1.25
N VAL A 28 16.23 5.55 1.50
CA VAL A 28 16.60 4.22 2.01
C VAL A 28 17.44 3.46 0.99
N ALA A 29 17.06 3.51 -0.28
CA ALA A 29 17.82 2.85 -1.36
C ALA A 29 19.25 3.37 -1.45
N GLU A 30 19.45 4.70 -1.32
CA GLU A 30 20.78 5.32 -1.30
C GLU A 30 21.55 4.95 -0.03
N GLN A 31 20.95 5.09 1.13
CA GLN A 31 21.60 4.85 2.42
C GLN A 31 22.08 3.41 2.57
N PHE A 32 21.31 2.45 2.06
CA PHE A 32 21.59 1.02 2.22
C PHE A 32 22.10 0.36 0.91
N ASN A 33 22.36 1.14 -0.13
CA ASN A 33 22.81 0.66 -1.44
C ASN A 33 21.91 -0.43 -2.04
N VAL A 34 20.58 -0.25 -1.93
CA VAL A 34 19.59 -1.16 -2.52
C VAL A 34 19.42 -0.81 -3.99
N ASN A 35 19.86 -1.66 -4.87
CA ASN A 35 19.83 -1.41 -6.31
C ASN A 35 18.45 -1.62 -6.91
N ARG A 36 18.24 -1.10 -8.12
CA ARG A 36 16.96 -1.17 -8.85
C ARG A 36 16.53 -2.61 -9.15
N ALA A 37 17.46 -3.47 -9.51
CA ALA A 37 17.15 -4.85 -9.87
C ALA A 37 16.60 -5.65 -8.68
N ASP A 38 17.16 -5.47 -7.49
CA ASP A 38 16.66 -6.10 -6.26
C ASP A 38 15.29 -5.58 -5.88
N GLN A 39 15.03 -4.27 -6.04
CA GLN A 39 13.72 -3.67 -5.81
C GLN A 39 12.66 -4.23 -6.77
N ASP A 40 12.97 -4.33 -8.05
CA ASP A 40 12.06 -4.90 -9.06
C ASP A 40 11.81 -6.39 -8.82
N GLN A 41 12.84 -7.15 -8.42
CA GLN A 41 12.70 -8.56 -8.06
C GLN A 41 11.80 -8.73 -6.83
N PHE A 42 11.96 -7.90 -5.81
CA PHE A 42 11.09 -7.90 -4.63
C PHE A 42 9.65 -7.59 -4.99
N ALA A 43 9.42 -6.57 -5.84
CA ALA A 43 8.09 -6.19 -6.31
C ALA A 43 7.43 -7.34 -7.10
N LEU A 44 8.17 -8.00 -7.99
CA LEU A 44 7.67 -9.17 -8.74
C LEU A 44 7.23 -10.29 -7.80
N VAL A 45 8.06 -10.66 -6.83
CA VAL A 45 7.72 -11.71 -5.85
C VAL A 45 6.49 -11.32 -5.03
N SER A 46 6.35 -10.05 -4.64
CA SER A 46 5.18 -9.54 -3.94
C SER A 46 3.90 -9.71 -4.78
N GLN A 47 3.93 -9.35 -6.07
CA GLN A 47 2.79 -9.54 -6.98
C GLN A 47 2.43 -11.02 -7.16
N GLN A 48 3.42 -11.89 -7.31
CA GLN A 48 3.21 -13.34 -7.45
C GLN A 48 2.58 -13.95 -6.19
N ARG A 49 3.04 -13.54 -5.00
CA ARG A 49 2.46 -13.99 -3.73
C ARG A 49 1.02 -13.53 -3.57
N THR A 50 0.73 -12.27 -3.92
CA THR A 50 -0.63 -11.72 -3.88
C THR A 50 -1.54 -12.47 -4.86
N ALA A 51 -1.12 -12.69 -6.10
CA ALA A 51 -1.87 -13.47 -7.08
C ALA A 51 -2.19 -14.88 -6.59
N SER A 52 -1.21 -15.56 -5.97
CA SER A 52 -1.40 -16.89 -5.38
C SER A 52 -2.40 -16.86 -4.21
N ALA A 53 -2.33 -15.83 -3.35
CA ALA A 53 -3.24 -15.66 -2.23
C ALA A 53 -4.68 -15.38 -2.69
N GLN A 54 -4.87 -14.52 -3.70
CA GLN A 54 -6.17 -14.27 -4.33
C GLN A 54 -6.77 -15.55 -4.94
N ALA A 55 -5.97 -16.29 -5.72
CA ALA A 55 -6.41 -17.52 -6.34
C ALA A 55 -6.83 -18.61 -5.32
N LYS A 56 -6.24 -18.60 -4.13
CA LYS A 56 -6.59 -19.51 -3.02
C LYS A 56 -7.75 -18.99 -2.16
N GLY A 57 -8.33 -17.83 -2.46
CA GLY A 57 -9.42 -17.22 -1.70
C GLY A 57 -9.01 -16.71 -0.31
N PHE A 58 -7.73 -16.41 -0.08
CA PHE A 58 -7.26 -15.96 1.22
C PHE A 58 -7.95 -14.67 1.68
N PHE A 59 -8.18 -13.74 0.75
CA PHE A 59 -8.77 -12.44 1.05
C PHE A 59 -10.30 -12.47 1.08
N SER A 60 -10.96 -13.53 0.62
CA SER A 60 -12.42 -13.60 0.54
C SER A 60 -13.15 -13.51 1.89
N LYS A 61 -12.42 -13.77 2.99
CA LYS A 61 -12.94 -13.64 4.36
C LYS A 61 -12.84 -12.23 4.93
N GLU A 62 -12.03 -11.37 4.31
CA GLU A 62 -11.70 -10.01 4.77
C GLU A 62 -12.40 -8.96 3.92
N ILE A 63 -12.67 -9.29 2.64
CA ILE A 63 -13.28 -8.36 1.69
C ILE A 63 -14.80 -8.35 1.89
N VAL A 64 -15.33 -7.14 2.08
CA VAL A 64 -16.77 -6.89 2.07
C VAL A 64 -17.15 -6.34 0.70
N ALA A 65 -18.03 -7.02 -0.02
CA ALA A 65 -18.49 -6.58 -1.33
C ALA A 65 -19.19 -5.21 -1.26
N VAL A 66 -18.88 -4.33 -2.21
CA VAL A 66 -19.50 -3.00 -2.34
C VAL A 66 -20.32 -2.96 -3.62
N GLU A 67 -21.62 -2.69 -3.49
CA GLU A 67 -22.52 -2.51 -4.62
C GLU A 67 -22.52 -1.05 -5.08
N ILE A 68 -22.17 -0.81 -6.34
CA ILE A 68 -22.16 0.52 -6.95
C ILE A 68 -23.38 0.66 -7.84
N PRO A 69 -24.41 1.46 -7.44
CA PRO A 69 -25.59 1.69 -8.24
C PRO A 69 -25.24 2.29 -9.60
N GLN A 70 -25.84 1.77 -10.64
CA GLN A 70 -25.70 2.29 -12.00
C GLN A 70 -26.93 3.14 -12.37
N ARG A 71 -26.75 4.10 -13.27
CA ARG A 71 -27.86 4.91 -13.80
C ARG A 71 -28.85 4.08 -14.59
N LYS A 72 -28.40 2.99 -15.22
CA LYS A 72 -29.19 2.03 -15.99
C LYS A 72 -28.59 0.64 -15.77
N GLY A 73 -29.43 -0.36 -15.58
CA GLY A 73 -29.02 -1.73 -15.36
C GLY A 73 -28.85 -2.09 -13.89
N GLU A 74 -28.24 -3.24 -13.65
CA GLU A 74 -27.95 -3.74 -12.31
C GLU A 74 -26.74 -3.04 -11.68
N ALA A 75 -26.65 -3.07 -10.35
CA ALA A 75 -25.48 -2.55 -9.64
C ALA A 75 -24.24 -3.36 -10.00
N VAL A 76 -23.10 -2.68 -10.06
CA VAL A 76 -21.78 -3.34 -10.21
C VAL A 76 -21.29 -3.71 -8.82
N VAL A 77 -21.00 -4.98 -8.61
CA VAL A 77 -20.44 -5.49 -7.35
C VAL A 77 -18.91 -5.50 -7.43
N ILE A 78 -18.25 -4.82 -6.49
CA ILE A 78 -16.80 -4.84 -6.32
C ILE A 78 -16.50 -5.68 -5.09
N ASP A 79 -15.91 -6.85 -5.29
CA ASP A 79 -15.59 -7.85 -4.27
C ASP A 79 -14.15 -8.36 -4.34
N THR A 80 -13.33 -7.70 -5.14
CA THR A 80 -11.93 -8.09 -5.36
C THR A 80 -11.05 -6.85 -5.42
N ASP A 81 -9.86 -6.93 -4.81
CA ASP A 81 -8.86 -5.86 -4.90
C ASP A 81 -8.36 -5.70 -6.34
N GLU A 82 -8.51 -4.51 -6.90
CA GLU A 82 -8.14 -4.18 -8.29
C GLU A 82 -6.68 -3.75 -8.46
N HIS A 83 -6.02 -3.37 -7.34
CA HIS A 83 -4.64 -2.87 -7.36
C HIS A 83 -3.60 -3.92 -7.76
N PRO A 84 -3.68 -5.21 -7.32
CA PRO A 84 -2.71 -6.24 -7.69
C PRO A 84 -2.64 -6.49 -9.19
N ARG A 85 -1.41 -6.67 -9.71
CA ARG A 85 -1.15 -6.89 -11.13
C ARG A 85 -0.52 -8.24 -11.35
N VAL A 86 -1.36 -9.26 -11.55
CA VAL A 86 -0.93 -10.66 -11.73
C VAL A 86 -0.04 -10.88 -12.97
N SER A 87 -0.13 -10.00 -13.97
CA SER A 87 0.68 -10.05 -15.19
C SER A 87 2.03 -9.34 -15.09
N THR A 88 2.45 -8.93 -13.90
CA THR A 88 3.74 -8.27 -13.68
C THR A 88 4.90 -9.17 -14.10
N THR A 89 5.86 -8.60 -14.83
CA THR A 89 7.10 -9.27 -15.24
C THR A 89 8.31 -8.39 -14.91
N LEU A 90 9.49 -8.99 -14.71
CA LEU A 90 10.74 -8.24 -14.52
C LEU A 90 11.05 -7.33 -15.70
N GLU A 91 10.84 -7.81 -16.93
CA GLU A 91 11.02 -6.99 -18.12
C GLU A 91 10.10 -5.76 -18.13
N GLY A 92 8.83 -5.93 -17.71
CA GLY A 92 7.88 -4.83 -17.58
C GLY A 92 8.33 -3.80 -16.54
N LEU A 93 8.78 -4.28 -15.37
CA LEU A 93 9.26 -3.43 -14.28
C LEU A 93 10.53 -2.65 -14.68
N SER A 94 11.49 -3.31 -15.32
CA SER A 94 12.76 -2.67 -15.71
C SER A 94 12.60 -1.51 -16.70
N LYS A 95 11.53 -1.49 -17.50
CA LYS A 95 11.20 -0.42 -18.45
C LYS A 95 10.57 0.82 -17.79
N LEU A 96 10.16 0.74 -16.54
CA LEU A 96 9.52 1.85 -15.84
C LEU A 96 10.55 2.93 -15.49
N LYS A 97 10.13 4.19 -15.68
CA LYS A 97 10.96 5.35 -15.32
C LYS A 97 10.90 5.62 -13.82
N PRO A 98 12.00 6.09 -13.21
CA PRO A 98 11.99 6.59 -11.84
C PRO A 98 10.98 7.72 -11.64
N VAL A 99 10.37 7.77 -10.44
CA VAL A 99 9.30 8.74 -10.12
C VAL A 99 9.75 9.87 -9.20
N VAL A 100 10.93 9.74 -8.58
CA VAL A 100 11.47 10.73 -7.63
C VAL A 100 12.53 11.60 -8.29
N LYS A 101 13.55 11.00 -8.87
CA LYS A 101 14.66 11.69 -9.55
C LYS A 101 15.07 10.91 -10.81
N ALA A 102 15.69 11.60 -11.76
CA ALA A 102 15.99 11.03 -13.08
C ALA A 102 16.88 9.78 -13.06
N ASP A 103 17.82 9.73 -12.13
CA ASP A 103 18.75 8.63 -11.88
C ASP A 103 18.34 7.74 -10.70
N GLY A 104 17.08 7.85 -10.23
CA GLY A 104 16.55 7.11 -9.12
C GLY A 104 16.23 5.65 -9.43
N THR A 105 15.88 4.92 -8.38
CA THR A 105 15.57 3.49 -8.42
C THR A 105 14.10 3.20 -8.18
N VAL A 106 13.38 4.10 -7.52
CA VAL A 106 11.96 3.94 -7.18
C VAL A 106 11.07 4.27 -8.36
N THR A 107 10.18 3.36 -8.73
CA THR A 107 9.26 3.46 -9.87
C THR A 107 7.83 3.19 -9.45
N ALA A 108 6.88 3.44 -10.34
CA ALA A 108 5.46 3.08 -10.11
C ALA A 108 5.24 1.55 -9.95
N GLY A 109 6.19 0.72 -10.37
CA GLY A 109 6.08 -0.74 -10.29
C GLY A 109 6.68 -1.35 -9.03
N ASN A 110 7.61 -0.65 -8.36
CA ASN A 110 8.25 -1.10 -7.13
C ASN A 110 7.94 -0.23 -5.91
N ALA A 111 7.06 0.76 -6.05
CA ALA A 111 6.51 1.54 -4.95
C ALA A 111 5.09 1.07 -4.60
N SER A 112 4.66 1.32 -3.35
CA SER A 112 3.28 1.08 -2.95
C SER A 112 2.32 2.05 -3.64
N GLY A 113 1.09 1.60 -3.92
CA GLY A 113 0.03 2.45 -4.43
C GLY A 113 -0.49 3.43 -3.38
N ILE A 114 -1.18 4.46 -3.85
CA ILE A 114 -1.92 5.39 -2.99
C ILE A 114 -3.37 4.90 -2.99
N ASN A 115 -3.79 4.31 -1.87
CA ASN A 115 -5.12 3.76 -1.71
C ASN A 115 -5.87 4.50 -0.59
N ASP A 116 -7.19 4.56 -0.70
CA ASP A 116 -8.03 5.03 0.38
C ASP A 116 -8.03 4.00 1.51
N GLY A 117 -8.15 4.45 2.74
CA GLY A 117 -8.16 3.58 3.89
C GLY A 117 -8.91 4.20 5.06
N ALA A 118 -9.43 3.34 5.93
CA ALA A 118 -10.04 3.73 7.18
C ALA A 118 -9.63 2.75 8.28
N ALA A 119 -9.48 3.24 9.50
CA ALA A 119 -9.21 2.44 10.67
C ALA A 119 -10.03 2.93 11.86
N ALA A 120 -10.49 2.01 12.68
CA ALA A 120 -11.15 2.32 13.93
C ALA A 120 -10.53 1.50 15.06
N LEU A 121 -10.28 2.13 16.20
CA LEU A 121 -9.76 1.48 17.39
C LEU A 121 -10.68 1.75 18.56
N LEU A 122 -11.01 0.68 19.31
CA LEU A 122 -11.67 0.79 20.59
C LEU A 122 -10.62 0.79 21.70
N ILE A 123 -10.47 1.92 22.39
CA ILE A 123 -9.54 2.05 23.51
C ILE A 123 -10.36 2.07 24.80
N ALA A 124 -10.10 1.10 25.69
CA ALA A 124 -10.75 1.01 27.00
C ALA A 124 -9.70 0.94 28.12
N TYR A 125 -9.97 1.62 29.21
CA TYR A 125 -9.21 1.44 30.44
C TYR A 125 -9.73 0.19 31.16
N CYS A 126 -8.87 -0.80 31.34
CA CYS A 126 -9.16 -1.99 32.11
C CYS A 126 -8.49 -1.86 33.50
N SER A 127 -9.28 -1.69 34.55
CA SER A 127 -8.74 -1.85 35.89
C SER A 127 -8.57 -3.35 36.18
N LEU A 128 -7.44 -3.74 36.74
CA LEU A 128 -7.06 -5.13 36.98
C LEU A 128 -8.04 -5.95 37.85
N ASN A 129 -9.07 -5.34 38.38
CA ASN A 129 -10.07 -6.00 39.24
C ASN A 129 -11.32 -6.52 38.48
N SER A 130 -11.37 -6.52 37.15
CA SER A 130 -12.56 -6.92 36.38
C SER A 130 -12.32 -8.00 35.34
N TYR A 131 -11.35 -8.88 35.52
CA TYR A 131 -11.02 -9.92 34.52
C TYR A 131 -12.00 -11.11 34.47
N SER A 132 -13.12 -11.09 35.19
CA SER A 132 -13.99 -12.26 35.26
C SER A 132 -15.15 -12.32 34.25
N ASN A 133 -15.37 -11.31 33.40
CA ASN A 133 -16.59 -11.28 32.56
C ASN A 133 -16.42 -10.74 31.13
N ILE A 134 -15.28 -10.88 30.49
CA ILE A 134 -15.21 -10.64 29.03
C ILE A 134 -14.76 -11.96 28.39
N LEU A 135 -15.73 -12.82 28.13
CA LEU A 135 -15.66 -13.85 27.09
C LEU A 135 -16.29 -13.26 25.83
N LEU A 136 -15.48 -13.08 24.82
CA LEU A 136 -15.91 -12.88 23.43
C LEU A 136 -16.24 -14.22 22.80
#